data_5291e477992995849a8e1843f478f9d9
#
_entry.id   5291e477992995849a8e1843f478f9d9
#
_cell.length_a   1.000
_cell.length_b   1.000
_cell.length_c   1.000
_cell.angle_alpha   90.00
_cell.angle_beta   90.00
_cell.angle_gamma   90.00
#
_symmetry.space_group_name_H-M   'P 1'
#
loop_
_entity.id
_entity.type
_entity.pdbx_description
1 polymer ?
#
loop_
_entity_poly.entity_id
_entity_poly.type
_entity_poly.pdbx_seq_one_letter_code
_entity_poly.pdbx_strand_id
1 'polypeptide(L)'
;MSTDKANSWVYCEDFVEEDDVLLRARERAAQLGCAPVLPGAGAALSVLAAAVGARAAVEIGTGAGVGSLYLLRGMPDDGVLTTIDIEVEHQRAAKEAFAERGVRSTRTRTISGRALDVLPRLTDGAYDLVFVDADTESYPGYVEQAVRLLRPGGVLAVDDALWHDRVPDPARRDETTTVIREVGRTVRDHEQLLPALLPAGDGLLVAVRR
;
A
#
# COMPACT_ATOMS: atom_id res chain seq x y z
N MET A 1 10.28 13.11 -19.50
CA MET A 1 9.77 11.86 -20.14
C MET A 1 9.41 12.17 -21.58
N SER A 2 9.65 11.23 -22.54
CA SER A 2 9.08 11.41 -23.87
C SER A 2 7.56 11.32 -23.81
N THR A 3 6.86 12.04 -24.69
CA THR A 3 5.40 12.03 -24.79
C THR A 3 4.84 10.59 -24.87
N ASP A 4 5.55 9.69 -25.53
CA ASP A 4 5.17 8.28 -25.67
C ASP A 4 5.16 7.52 -24.34
N LYS A 5 6.15 7.78 -23.46
CA LYS A 5 6.17 7.14 -22.11
C LYS A 5 5.06 7.65 -21.20
N ALA A 6 4.72 8.94 -21.30
CA ALA A 6 3.59 9.50 -20.55
C ALA A 6 2.26 8.87 -21.00
N ASN A 7 2.05 8.70 -22.31
CA ASN A 7 0.87 8.03 -22.85
C ASN A 7 0.79 6.56 -22.42
N SER A 8 1.92 5.84 -22.42
CA SER A 8 1.98 4.46 -21.95
C SER A 8 1.64 4.35 -20.46
N TRP A 9 2.13 5.29 -19.65
CA TRP A 9 1.80 5.34 -18.23
C TRP A 9 0.30 5.56 -18.00
N VAL A 10 -0.31 6.56 -18.67
CA VAL A 10 -1.76 6.80 -18.59
C VAL A 10 -2.54 5.56 -19.00
N TYR A 11 -2.15 4.90 -20.10
CA TYR A 11 -2.81 3.68 -20.54
C TYR A 11 -2.74 2.56 -19.49
N CYS A 12 -1.62 2.42 -18.77
CA CYS A 12 -1.48 1.43 -17.72
C CYS A 12 -2.34 1.77 -16.49
N GLU A 13 -2.46 3.06 -16.13
CA GLU A 13 -3.32 3.49 -15.03
C GLU A 13 -4.81 3.25 -15.34
N ASP A 14 -5.23 3.45 -16.58
CA ASP A 14 -6.60 3.25 -17.01
C ASP A 14 -6.94 1.81 -17.44
N PHE A 15 -5.94 0.89 -17.43
CA PHE A 15 -6.10 -0.46 -17.95
C PHE A 15 -7.12 -1.32 -17.19
N VAL A 16 -7.25 -1.11 -15.89
CA VAL A 16 -8.23 -1.77 -15.04
C VAL A 16 -9.22 -0.72 -14.55
N GLU A 17 -10.43 -0.74 -15.11
CA GLU A 17 -11.48 0.18 -14.70
C GLU A 17 -11.88 -0.02 -13.24
N GLU A 18 -12.00 1.09 -12.53
CA GLU A 18 -12.54 1.11 -11.17
C GLU A 18 -14.08 1.08 -11.23
N ASP A 19 -14.67 0.27 -10.38
CA ASP A 19 -16.11 0.22 -10.21
C ASP A 19 -16.63 1.35 -9.31
N ASP A 20 -17.96 1.47 -9.26
CA ASP A 20 -18.63 2.54 -8.50
C ASP A 20 -18.25 2.59 -7.00
N VAL A 21 -17.89 1.47 -6.39
CA VAL A 21 -17.50 1.44 -4.96
C VAL A 21 -16.12 2.06 -4.78
N LEU A 22 -15.16 1.72 -5.66
CA LEU A 22 -13.84 2.34 -5.66
C LEU A 22 -13.92 3.83 -5.97
N LEU A 23 -14.72 4.23 -6.96
CA LEU A 23 -14.91 5.64 -7.31
C LEU A 23 -15.48 6.44 -6.13
N ARG A 24 -16.52 5.93 -5.43
CA ARG A 24 -17.05 6.58 -4.23
C ARG A 24 -16.05 6.61 -3.08
N ALA A 25 -15.22 5.57 -2.92
CA ALA A 25 -14.15 5.59 -1.92
C ALA A 25 -13.12 6.68 -2.22
N ARG A 26 -12.75 6.91 -3.49
CA ARG A 26 -11.89 8.02 -3.92
C ARG A 26 -12.52 9.39 -3.65
N GLU A 27 -13.82 9.53 -3.92
CA GLU A 27 -14.56 10.78 -3.59
C GLU A 27 -14.50 11.08 -2.09
N ARG A 28 -14.69 10.08 -1.22
CA ARG A 28 -14.54 10.23 0.23
C ARG A 28 -13.11 10.59 0.62
N ALA A 29 -12.11 9.94 -0.01
CA ALA A 29 -10.70 10.27 0.22
C ALA A 29 -10.41 11.74 -0.09
N ALA A 30 -10.90 12.25 -1.21
CA ALA A 30 -10.76 13.65 -1.58
C ALA A 30 -11.42 14.61 -0.58
N GLN A 31 -12.62 14.25 -0.07
CA GLN A 31 -13.33 15.03 0.97
C GLN A 31 -12.56 15.05 2.30
N LEU A 32 -11.84 13.98 2.62
CA LEU A 32 -11.03 13.84 3.83
C LEU A 32 -9.61 14.39 3.66
N GLY A 33 -9.23 14.80 2.44
CA GLY A 33 -7.90 15.33 2.16
C GLY A 33 -6.80 14.27 2.13
N CYS A 34 -7.14 12.99 1.98
CA CYS A 34 -6.16 11.92 1.77
C CYS A 34 -6.01 11.58 0.28
N ALA A 35 -4.77 11.24 -0.12
CA ALA A 35 -4.44 10.82 -1.48
C ALA A 35 -4.37 9.28 -1.49
N PRO A 36 -5.32 8.57 -2.12
CA PRO A 36 -5.30 7.12 -2.16
C PRO A 36 -4.39 6.62 -3.28
N VAL A 37 -3.86 5.41 -3.11
CA VAL A 37 -3.10 4.69 -4.13
C VAL A 37 -3.72 4.83 -5.52
N LEU A 38 -2.90 5.08 -6.54
CA LEU A 38 -3.35 5.24 -7.92
C LEU A 38 -3.85 3.91 -8.52
N PRO A 39 -4.72 3.93 -9.56
CA PRO A 39 -5.39 2.74 -10.07
C PRO A 39 -4.45 1.63 -10.52
N GLY A 40 -3.38 1.96 -11.24
CA GLY A 40 -2.39 0.99 -11.71
C GLY A 40 -1.65 0.29 -10.57
N ALA A 41 -1.23 1.06 -9.54
CA ALA A 41 -0.61 0.49 -8.34
C ALA A 41 -1.63 -0.35 -7.52
N GLY A 42 -2.87 0.12 -7.39
CA GLY A 42 -3.96 -0.63 -6.76
C GLY A 42 -4.24 -1.96 -7.47
N ALA A 43 -4.29 -1.96 -8.80
CA ALA A 43 -4.44 -3.19 -9.59
C ALA A 43 -3.26 -4.15 -9.36
N ALA A 44 -2.02 -3.62 -9.32
CA ALA A 44 -0.83 -4.41 -9.00
C ALA A 44 -0.91 -5.03 -7.59
N LEU A 45 -1.38 -4.29 -6.58
CA LEU A 45 -1.62 -4.83 -5.23
C LEU A 45 -2.59 -6.01 -5.24
N SER A 46 -3.68 -5.92 -6.01
CA SER A 46 -4.62 -7.05 -6.16
C SER A 46 -3.94 -8.29 -6.75
N VAL A 47 -3.11 -8.09 -7.78
CA VAL A 47 -2.35 -9.18 -8.41
C VAL A 47 -1.35 -9.79 -7.44
N LEU A 48 -0.61 -8.96 -6.69
CA LEU A 48 0.36 -9.42 -5.69
C LEU A 48 -0.33 -10.22 -4.57
N ALA A 49 -1.45 -9.72 -4.05
CA ALA A 49 -2.23 -10.40 -3.02
C ALA A 49 -2.73 -11.77 -3.51
N ALA A 50 -3.22 -11.84 -4.75
CA ALA A 50 -3.65 -13.10 -5.36
C ALA A 50 -2.48 -14.05 -5.60
N ALA A 51 -1.37 -13.56 -6.14
CA ALA A 51 -0.18 -14.37 -6.48
C ALA A 51 0.47 -15.00 -5.25
N VAL A 52 0.54 -14.28 -4.13
CA VAL A 52 1.07 -14.82 -2.86
C VAL A 52 0.04 -15.63 -2.07
N GLY A 53 -1.22 -15.63 -2.52
CA GLY A 53 -2.35 -16.27 -1.82
C GLY A 53 -2.58 -15.66 -0.43
N ALA A 54 -2.58 -14.31 -0.36
CA ALA A 54 -2.56 -13.57 0.90
C ALA A 54 -3.81 -13.85 1.76
N ARG A 55 -3.66 -14.62 2.83
CA ARG A 55 -4.69 -14.88 3.83
C ARG A 55 -4.60 -13.94 5.03
N ALA A 56 -3.42 -13.42 5.32
CA ALA A 56 -3.16 -12.43 6.36
C ALA A 56 -2.37 -11.27 5.77
N ALA A 57 -3.00 -10.10 5.67
CA ALA A 57 -2.35 -8.89 5.19
C ALA A 57 -2.42 -7.77 6.23
N VAL A 58 -1.42 -6.89 6.20
CA VAL A 58 -1.40 -5.64 6.97
C VAL A 58 -1.32 -4.47 6.00
N GLU A 59 -2.14 -3.46 6.23
CA GLU A 59 -2.09 -2.16 5.56
C GLU A 59 -1.79 -1.08 6.59
N ILE A 60 -0.85 -0.22 6.27
CA ILE A 60 -0.44 0.94 7.07
C ILE A 60 -0.87 2.18 6.29
N GLY A 61 -1.88 2.89 6.81
CA GLY A 61 -2.62 3.92 6.09
C GLY A 61 -3.90 3.36 5.47
N THR A 62 -5.01 3.47 6.20
CA THR A 62 -6.32 2.99 5.71
C THR A 62 -6.93 3.98 4.72
N GLY A 63 -6.76 5.28 4.97
CA GLY A 63 -7.47 6.31 4.23
C GLY A 63 -8.97 6.04 4.15
N ALA A 64 -9.59 6.30 3.00
CA ALA A 64 -10.99 5.96 2.75
C ALA A 64 -11.20 4.50 2.29
N GLY A 65 -10.19 3.65 2.39
CA GLY A 65 -10.27 2.22 2.13
C GLY A 65 -10.00 1.79 0.67
N VAL A 66 -9.46 2.68 -0.17
CA VAL A 66 -9.17 2.35 -1.58
C VAL A 66 -8.13 1.23 -1.67
N GLY A 67 -6.96 1.37 -1.00
CA GLY A 67 -5.93 0.34 -0.94
C GLY A 67 -6.47 -0.97 -0.37
N SER A 68 -7.22 -0.88 0.74
CA SER A 68 -7.91 -2.03 1.34
C SER A 68 -8.81 -2.78 0.36
N LEU A 69 -9.60 -2.08 -0.46
CA LEU A 69 -10.50 -2.70 -1.44
C LEU A 69 -9.72 -3.44 -2.52
N TYR A 70 -8.61 -2.89 -3.00
CA TYR A 70 -7.73 -3.56 -3.94
C TYR A 70 -7.08 -4.81 -3.34
N LEU A 71 -6.57 -4.73 -2.11
CA LEU A 71 -6.02 -5.90 -1.40
C LEU A 71 -7.07 -7.00 -1.23
N LEU A 72 -8.26 -6.65 -0.72
CA LEU A 72 -9.37 -7.58 -0.50
C LEU A 72 -9.87 -8.23 -1.80
N ARG A 73 -9.77 -7.54 -2.95
CA ARG A 73 -10.09 -8.09 -4.27
C ARG A 73 -9.16 -9.23 -4.67
N GLY A 74 -7.86 -9.14 -4.30
CA GLY A 74 -6.87 -10.18 -4.59
C GLY A 74 -6.80 -11.28 -3.54
N MET A 75 -7.24 -11.01 -2.32
CA MET A 75 -7.21 -11.96 -1.20
C MET A 75 -8.35 -13.01 -1.31
N PRO A 76 -8.10 -14.27 -0.89
CA PRO A 76 -9.16 -15.28 -0.83
C PRO A 76 -10.26 -14.87 0.17
N ASP A 77 -11.44 -15.50 0.04
CA ASP A 77 -12.64 -15.15 0.82
C ASP A 77 -12.51 -15.38 2.34
N ASP A 78 -11.57 -16.19 2.76
CA ASP A 78 -11.23 -16.44 4.17
C ASP A 78 -10.02 -15.61 4.63
N GLY A 79 -9.46 -14.76 3.76
CA GLY A 79 -8.37 -13.86 4.09
C GLY A 79 -8.81 -12.70 4.97
N VAL A 80 -7.93 -12.27 5.86
CA VAL A 80 -8.15 -11.16 6.80
C VAL A 80 -7.14 -10.05 6.55
N LEU A 81 -7.64 -8.85 6.29
CA LEU A 81 -6.88 -7.62 6.21
C LEU A 81 -6.90 -6.90 7.57
N THR A 82 -5.74 -6.66 8.16
CA THR A 82 -5.57 -5.72 9.27
C THR A 82 -5.14 -4.38 8.69
N THR A 83 -5.94 -3.34 8.88
CA THR A 83 -5.63 -1.99 8.38
C THR A 83 -5.56 -1.00 9.53
N ILE A 84 -4.54 -0.14 9.53
CA ILE A 84 -4.18 0.74 10.64
C ILE A 84 -4.17 2.18 10.14
N ASP A 85 -4.86 3.07 10.83
CA ASP A 85 -4.86 4.50 10.55
C ASP A 85 -4.97 5.29 11.86
N ILE A 86 -4.31 6.44 11.91
CA ILE A 86 -4.39 7.34 13.05
C ILE A 86 -5.72 8.10 13.08
N GLU A 87 -6.30 8.38 11.90
CA GLU A 87 -7.50 9.17 11.74
C GLU A 87 -8.77 8.30 11.83
N VAL A 88 -9.59 8.57 12.82
CA VAL A 88 -10.85 7.83 13.04
C VAL A 88 -11.84 8.02 11.88
N GLU A 89 -11.86 9.21 11.27
CA GLU A 89 -12.75 9.51 10.15
C GLU A 89 -12.35 8.76 8.88
N HIS A 90 -11.05 8.52 8.65
CA HIS A 90 -10.56 7.65 7.58
C HIS A 90 -11.11 6.23 7.76
N GLN A 91 -10.97 5.68 8.94
CA GLN A 91 -11.47 4.33 9.22
C GLN A 91 -13.00 4.21 9.15
N ARG A 92 -13.73 5.29 9.45
CA ARG A 92 -15.19 5.33 9.26
C ARG A 92 -15.53 5.25 7.78
N ALA A 93 -14.90 6.07 6.94
CA ALA A 93 -15.09 6.06 5.50
C ALA A 93 -14.72 4.72 4.87
N ALA A 94 -13.62 4.11 5.31
CA ALA A 94 -13.22 2.78 4.85
C ALA A 94 -14.26 1.70 5.21
N LYS A 95 -14.81 1.72 6.42
CA LYS A 95 -15.88 0.78 6.82
C LYS A 95 -17.14 0.94 5.98
N GLU A 96 -17.49 2.17 5.59
CA GLU A 96 -18.59 2.43 4.65
C GLU A 96 -18.29 1.79 3.28
N ALA A 97 -17.07 1.98 2.75
CA ALA A 97 -16.65 1.37 1.50
C ALA A 97 -16.66 -0.16 1.55
N PHE A 98 -16.23 -0.76 2.69
CA PHE A 98 -16.29 -2.21 2.89
C PHE A 98 -17.74 -2.73 2.92
N ALA A 99 -18.64 -2.01 3.58
CA ALA A 99 -20.05 -2.36 3.62
C ALA A 99 -20.71 -2.27 2.23
N GLU A 100 -20.42 -1.22 1.46
CA GLU A 100 -20.89 -1.06 0.09
C GLU A 100 -20.39 -2.18 -0.83
N ARG A 101 -19.15 -2.65 -0.62
CA ARG A 101 -18.57 -3.79 -1.33
C ARG A 101 -19.15 -5.14 -0.89
N GLY A 102 -19.90 -5.19 0.21
CA GLY A 102 -20.38 -6.43 0.80
C GLY A 102 -19.28 -7.25 1.48
N VAL A 103 -18.18 -6.61 1.90
CA VAL A 103 -17.11 -7.29 2.64
C VAL A 103 -17.63 -7.71 4.02
N ARG A 104 -17.51 -9.01 4.32
CA ARG A 104 -17.89 -9.51 5.65
C ARG A 104 -17.00 -8.88 6.73
N SER A 105 -17.58 -8.46 7.85
CA SER A 105 -16.85 -7.83 8.95
C SER A 105 -15.71 -8.69 9.53
N THR A 106 -15.79 -10.00 9.34
CA THR A 106 -14.72 -10.94 9.74
C THR A 106 -13.49 -10.88 8.86
N ARG A 107 -13.56 -10.26 7.68
CA ARG A 107 -12.45 -10.11 6.74
C ARG A 107 -11.61 -8.86 6.96
N THR A 108 -12.07 -7.93 7.79
CA THR A 108 -11.34 -6.68 8.04
C THR A 108 -11.19 -6.43 9.54
N ARG A 109 -9.98 -6.09 9.94
CA ARG A 109 -9.64 -5.67 11.29
C ARG A 109 -9.09 -4.24 11.21
N THR A 110 -9.95 -3.27 11.48
CA THR A 110 -9.58 -1.85 11.50
C THR A 110 -9.05 -1.46 12.87
N ILE A 111 -7.86 -0.88 12.94
CA ILE A 111 -7.22 -0.47 14.20
C ILE A 111 -6.91 1.02 14.13
N SER A 112 -7.52 1.82 15.01
CA SER A 112 -7.20 3.24 15.15
C SER A 112 -5.99 3.43 16.05
N GLY A 113 -4.99 4.17 15.57
CA GLY A 113 -3.78 4.50 16.32
C GLY A 113 -2.57 4.70 15.43
N ARG A 114 -1.48 5.19 16.02
CA ARG A 114 -0.20 5.32 15.32
C ARG A 114 0.33 3.93 14.95
N ALA A 115 0.66 3.74 13.69
CA ALA A 115 1.07 2.40 13.22
C ALA A 115 2.30 1.87 13.96
N LEU A 116 3.31 2.71 14.26
CA LEU A 116 4.48 2.30 15.03
C LEU A 116 4.18 1.87 16.49
N ASP A 117 3.03 2.23 17.04
CA ASP A 117 2.57 1.76 18.37
C ASP A 117 1.77 0.45 18.27
N VAL A 118 1.18 0.17 17.10
CA VAL A 118 0.35 -1.01 16.84
C VAL A 118 1.18 -2.17 16.31
N LEU A 119 2.02 -1.92 15.31
CA LEU A 119 2.81 -2.94 14.61
C LEU A 119 3.62 -3.84 15.54
N PRO A 120 4.30 -3.32 16.61
CA PRO A 120 5.05 -4.17 17.54
C PRO A 120 4.22 -5.24 18.28
N ARG A 121 2.88 -5.08 18.29
CA ARG A 121 1.95 -6.03 18.94
C ARG A 121 1.47 -7.12 17.98
N LEU A 122 1.80 -7.01 16.70
CA LEU A 122 1.46 -7.99 15.70
C LEU A 122 2.50 -9.12 15.67
N THR A 123 2.05 -10.31 15.29
CA THR A 123 2.86 -11.54 15.35
C THR A 123 3.92 -11.57 14.25
N ASP A 124 5.15 -11.88 14.61
CA ASP A 124 6.28 -12.05 13.71
C ASP A 124 6.04 -13.19 12.70
N GLY A 125 6.41 -12.97 11.45
CA GLY A 125 6.37 -13.99 10.40
C GLY A 125 4.98 -14.57 10.09
N ALA A 126 3.91 -13.84 10.45
CA ALA A 126 2.54 -14.32 10.34
C ALA A 126 1.78 -13.74 9.14
N TYR A 127 2.37 -12.81 8.39
CA TYR A 127 1.67 -12.10 7.34
C TYR A 127 2.21 -12.42 5.95
N ASP A 128 1.30 -12.55 5.00
CA ASP A 128 1.58 -12.84 3.60
C ASP A 128 1.91 -11.58 2.80
N LEU A 129 1.33 -10.44 3.20
CA LEU A 129 1.53 -9.17 2.54
C LEU A 129 1.47 -8.02 3.55
N VAL A 130 2.40 -7.06 3.43
CA VAL A 130 2.38 -5.77 4.13
C VAL A 130 2.40 -4.66 3.10
N PHE A 131 1.40 -3.79 3.14
CA PHE A 131 1.28 -2.59 2.30
C PHE A 131 1.49 -1.34 3.15
N VAL A 132 2.33 -0.42 2.66
CA VAL A 132 2.68 0.84 3.32
C VAL A 132 2.24 1.99 2.43
N ASP A 133 1.30 2.81 2.92
CA ASP A 133 0.75 3.98 2.26
C ASP A 133 0.28 5.00 3.34
N ALA A 134 1.22 5.60 4.06
CA ALA A 134 0.95 6.50 5.18
C ALA A 134 1.95 7.67 5.22
N ASP A 135 2.21 8.23 6.40
CA ASP A 135 3.19 9.32 6.57
C ASP A 135 4.60 8.86 6.20
N THR A 136 5.17 9.54 5.21
CA THR A 136 6.47 9.18 4.62
C THR A 136 7.65 9.28 5.59
N GLU A 137 7.56 10.16 6.59
CA GLU A 137 8.58 10.31 7.63
C GLU A 137 8.81 9.01 8.42
N SER A 138 7.75 8.22 8.59
CA SER A 138 7.78 6.95 9.34
C SER A 138 8.12 5.72 8.46
N TYR A 139 8.26 5.88 7.16
CA TYR A 139 8.52 4.76 6.22
C TYR A 139 9.69 3.86 6.63
N PRO A 140 10.85 4.38 7.11
CA PRO A 140 11.94 3.51 7.56
C PRO A 140 11.50 2.54 8.67
N GLY A 141 10.75 3.04 9.66
CA GLY A 141 10.20 2.22 10.73
C GLY A 141 9.12 1.24 10.26
N TYR A 142 8.30 1.64 9.29
CA TYR A 142 7.29 0.75 8.70
C TYR A 142 7.93 -0.41 7.94
N VAL A 143 8.99 -0.15 7.17
CA VAL A 143 9.73 -1.19 6.46
C VAL A 143 10.41 -2.16 7.42
N GLU A 144 11.04 -1.68 8.49
CA GLU A 144 11.61 -2.53 9.54
C GLU A 144 10.56 -3.48 10.14
N GLN A 145 9.40 -2.93 10.51
CA GLN A 145 8.30 -3.74 11.02
C GLN A 145 7.74 -4.69 9.97
N ALA A 146 7.62 -4.27 8.71
CA ALA A 146 7.14 -5.13 7.64
C ALA A 146 8.03 -6.36 7.43
N VAL A 147 9.35 -6.18 7.44
CA VAL A 147 10.32 -7.30 7.33
C VAL A 147 10.12 -8.29 8.48
N ARG A 148 9.90 -7.82 9.69
CA ARG A 148 9.64 -8.69 10.86
C ARG A 148 8.31 -9.45 10.71
N LEU A 149 7.25 -8.76 10.27
CA LEU A 149 5.89 -9.30 10.20
C LEU A 149 5.70 -10.32 9.06
N LEU A 150 6.37 -10.11 7.94
CA LEU A 150 6.23 -10.99 6.78
C LEU A 150 6.79 -12.39 7.06
N ARG A 151 6.09 -13.42 6.60
CA ARG A 151 6.65 -14.77 6.51
C ARG A 151 7.65 -14.88 5.35
N PRO A 152 8.54 -15.90 5.31
CA PRO A 152 9.28 -16.21 4.08
C PRO A 152 8.33 -16.40 2.90
N GLY A 153 8.66 -15.80 1.76
CA GLY A 153 7.79 -15.72 0.56
C GLY A 153 6.69 -14.67 0.65
N GLY A 154 6.56 -13.94 1.76
CA GLY A 154 5.62 -12.82 1.89
C GLY A 154 6.07 -11.58 1.13
N VAL A 155 5.15 -10.68 0.82
CA VAL A 155 5.35 -9.51 -0.03
C VAL A 155 5.26 -8.21 0.78
N LEU A 156 6.28 -7.38 0.69
CA LEU A 156 6.26 -5.96 1.03
C LEU A 156 5.85 -5.17 -0.20
N ALA A 157 4.94 -4.22 -0.04
CA ALA A 157 4.63 -3.19 -1.03
C ALA A 157 4.64 -1.81 -0.35
N VAL A 158 5.31 -0.84 -0.96
CA VAL A 158 5.39 0.55 -0.47
C VAL A 158 4.98 1.47 -1.61
N ASP A 159 3.96 2.30 -1.37
CA ASP A 159 3.50 3.29 -2.35
C ASP A 159 4.37 4.56 -2.34
N ASP A 160 4.14 5.43 -3.33
CA ASP A 160 4.80 6.73 -3.48
C ASP A 160 6.34 6.65 -3.58
N ALA A 161 6.88 5.53 -4.05
CA ALA A 161 8.33 5.29 -4.08
C ALA A 161 9.08 6.15 -5.11
N LEU A 162 8.38 6.83 -6.02
CA LEU A 162 8.96 7.82 -6.95
C LEU A 162 8.69 9.27 -6.51
N TRP A 163 7.71 9.50 -5.65
CA TRP A 163 7.39 10.79 -5.05
C TRP A 163 7.32 11.92 -6.08
N HIS A 164 6.33 11.83 -6.97
CA HIS A 164 6.10 12.81 -8.05
C HIS A 164 7.35 13.03 -8.93
N ASP A 165 8.01 11.94 -9.33
CA ASP A 165 9.26 11.94 -10.10
C ASP A 165 10.45 12.65 -9.42
N ARG A 166 10.38 12.92 -8.10
CA ARG A 166 11.47 13.59 -7.36
C ARG A 166 12.59 12.63 -6.94
N VAL A 167 12.26 11.39 -6.64
CA VAL A 167 13.25 10.40 -6.17
C VAL A 167 14.37 10.17 -7.19
N PRO A 168 14.10 10.05 -8.52
CA PRO A 168 15.15 9.90 -9.53
C PRO A 168 16.01 11.15 -9.73
N ASP A 169 15.53 12.36 -9.37
CA ASP A 169 16.25 13.61 -9.57
C ASP A 169 17.26 13.87 -8.42
N PRO A 170 18.57 13.80 -8.66
CA PRO A 170 19.59 14.01 -7.62
C PRO A 170 19.63 15.44 -7.07
N ALA A 171 19.01 16.40 -7.78
CA ALA A 171 18.91 17.80 -7.31
C ALA A 171 17.84 17.97 -6.23
N ARG A 172 16.88 17.06 -6.16
CA ARG A 172 15.84 17.08 -5.12
C ARG A 172 16.39 16.52 -3.82
N ARG A 173 16.45 17.41 -2.80
CA ARG A 173 17.04 17.12 -1.49
C ARG A 173 16.14 17.54 -0.34
N ASP A 174 14.86 17.77 -0.60
CA ASP A 174 13.88 17.95 0.46
C ASP A 174 13.80 16.68 1.33
N GLU A 175 13.38 16.86 2.57
CA GLU A 175 13.39 15.82 3.60
C GLU A 175 12.63 14.57 3.16
N THR A 176 11.40 14.74 2.68
CA THR A 176 10.55 13.63 2.23
C THR A 176 11.19 12.85 1.07
N THR A 177 11.67 13.53 0.02
CA THR A 177 12.37 12.88 -1.10
C THR A 177 13.60 12.10 -0.63
N THR A 178 14.32 12.65 0.35
CA THR A 178 15.51 12.00 0.91
C THR A 178 15.13 10.73 1.67
N VAL A 179 14.11 10.78 2.53
CA VAL A 179 13.62 9.62 3.28
C VAL A 179 13.18 8.50 2.33
N ILE A 180 12.33 8.80 1.33
CA ILE A 180 11.84 7.79 0.37
C ILE A 180 12.99 7.18 -0.42
N ARG A 181 13.95 7.99 -0.86
CA ARG A 181 15.15 7.51 -1.56
C ARG A 181 15.99 6.56 -0.69
N GLU A 182 16.12 6.85 0.61
CA GLU A 182 16.83 5.98 1.54
C GLU A 182 16.07 4.69 1.82
N VAL A 183 14.76 4.75 1.96
CA VAL A 183 13.90 3.55 2.05
C VAL A 183 14.11 2.64 0.83
N GLY A 184 14.08 3.22 -0.38
CA GLY A 184 14.37 2.47 -1.61
C GLY A 184 15.74 1.77 -1.59
N ARG A 185 16.78 2.44 -1.07
CA ARG A 185 18.12 1.84 -0.89
C ARG A 185 18.11 0.75 0.16
N THR A 186 17.52 1.00 1.32
CA THR A 186 17.41 0.04 2.41
C THR A 186 16.73 -1.25 1.95
N VAL A 187 15.61 -1.15 1.26
CA VAL A 187 14.89 -2.32 0.72
C VAL A 187 15.72 -3.03 -0.36
N ARG A 188 16.38 -2.28 -1.25
CA ARG A 188 17.22 -2.84 -2.32
C ARG A 188 18.41 -3.62 -1.76
N ASP A 189 19.06 -3.09 -0.72
CA ASP A 189 20.32 -3.61 -0.20
C ASP A 189 20.09 -4.59 0.97
N HIS A 190 18.82 -4.86 1.34
CA HIS A 190 18.46 -5.75 2.44
C HIS A 190 18.64 -7.24 2.07
N GLU A 191 19.46 -7.98 2.81
CA GLU A 191 19.83 -9.38 2.53
C GLU A 191 18.62 -10.34 2.44
N GLN A 192 17.58 -10.09 3.24
CA GLN A 192 16.38 -10.94 3.29
C GLN A 192 15.29 -10.54 2.27
N LEU A 193 15.52 -9.53 1.43
CA LEU A 193 14.53 -9.04 0.49
C LEU A 193 14.98 -9.27 -0.96
N LEU A 194 14.02 -9.57 -1.83
CA LEU A 194 14.18 -9.60 -3.28
C LEU A 194 13.34 -8.45 -3.85
N PRO A 195 13.93 -7.28 -4.14
CA PRO A 195 13.18 -6.07 -4.47
C PRO A 195 12.94 -5.88 -5.95
N ALA A 196 11.90 -5.11 -6.27
CA ALA A 196 11.66 -4.48 -7.57
C ALA A 196 10.95 -3.13 -7.36
N LEU A 197 11.26 -2.14 -8.20
CA LEU A 197 10.54 -0.87 -8.26
C LEU A 197 9.72 -0.85 -9.55
N LEU A 198 8.40 -0.83 -9.41
CA LEU A 198 7.45 -0.84 -10.52
C LEU A 198 7.01 0.59 -10.84
N PRO A 199 6.96 0.98 -12.13
CA PRO A 199 6.47 2.29 -12.55
C PRO A 199 4.93 2.31 -12.64
N ALA A 200 4.25 1.84 -11.61
CA ALA A 200 2.81 1.85 -11.43
C ALA A 200 2.45 2.90 -10.38
N GLY A 201 1.39 3.66 -10.61
CA GLY A 201 1.06 4.79 -9.75
C GLY A 201 2.20 5.81 -9.67
N ASP A 202 2.47 6.30 -8.48
CA ASP A 202 3.65 7.15 -8.19
C ASP A 202 4.88 6.32 -7.76
N GLY A 203 5.00 5.10 -8.33
CA GLY A 203 6.05 4.14 -8.06
C GLY A 203 5.71 3.18 -6.92
N LEU A 204 5.47 1.93 -7.25
CA LEU A 204 5.25 0.88 -6.27
C LEU A 204 6.55 0.09 -6.04
N LEU A 205 7.18 0.29 -4.87
CA LEU A 205 8.32 -0.51 -4.45
C LEU A 205 7.82 -1.81 -3.85
N VAL A 206 8.22 -2.93 -4.44
CA VAL A 206 7.81 -4.25 -3.98
C VAL A 206 9.02 -5.08 -3.60
N ALA A 207 8.88 -5.96 -2.61
CA ALA A 207 9.91 -6.93 -2.29
C ALA A 207 9.32 -8.23 -1.75
N VAL A 208 9.94 -9.35 -2.09
CA VAL A 208 9.59 -10.66 -1.50
C VAL A 208 10.58 -10.96 -0.38
N ARG A 209 10.09 -11.36 0.80
CA ARG A 209 10.93 -11.86 1.88
C ARG A 209 11.45 -13.26 1.52
N ARG A 210 12.78 -13.43 1.54
CA ARG A 210 13.47 -14.72 1.30
C ARG A 210 13.28 -15.68 2.46
#